data_3652a3150cdc985423c716a050a5be9e
#
_entry.id   3652a3150cdc985423c716a050a5be9e
#
_cell.length_a   1.000
_cell.length_b   1.000
_cell.length_c   1.000
_cell.angle_alpha   90.00
_cell.angle_beta   90.00
_cell.angle_gamma   90.00
#
_symmetry.space_group_name_H-M   'P 1'
#
loop_
_entity.id
_entity.type
_entity.pdbx_description
1 polymer ?
#
loop_
_entity_poly.entity_id
_entity_poly.type
_entity_poly.pdbx_seq_one_letter_code
_entity_poly.pdbx_strand_id
1 'polypeptide(L)'
;MFAAPLGFLRASALSFLCFFVLVALPASAPAQVTYDQILHSADSPSNWLQYAGTYDGHRYSSLSQINRDNVSQLAAQWIFQTPQPGSFENTPLVVNGIMYVTAPEDLAFALDAHTGRKLWAYKRALPEKLRACCGHTNRGFAILGTRLFLATLDAHVVALDSATGNVLWDVQAADYAQGYAFTVAPLVVKDKVIVGVSGGEYGIRGFIDAYDVATGKRVWRFYTIPAPGEPGSDTWSSPEAAARGGAPAWVTGTYDPGLNLLYWPTGNPSPSDDGSGRKGDNLYSNSILALNPDTGKLQWYFQFTPFDLHDWDATEVPVLLDTELDGKPRKLLLHANRNGFFYVLDRTNGKFLFAKPFAKQTWAKGIDVSGKPILLDTPQPGETEGVPTCPGAAGATNWMPPSYSPQTGLLYVTAREQCDVFYTHPQHFVEGRLFLGSMYVPSTKVKDWGAVRAIDPKTGDIRWEYKEFSATWAGNLSTAGHLVFTGDLEGNFIALDADTGKPLWHIQTGSAIYAPPITFELDGRQYVSISSGALLLTFALPAPAR
;
A
#
# COMPACT_ATOMS: atom_id res chain seq x y z
N MET A 1 67.66 -34.08 -72.91
CA MET A 1 66.84 -35.00 -73.77
C MET A 1 65.70 -35.52 -72.87
N PHE A 2 64.52 -35.48 -73.40
CA PHE A 2 63.23 -35.93 -72.90
C PHE A 2 62.50 -35.01 -71.93
N ALA A 3 61.52 -34.33 -72.49
CA ALA A 3 60.39 -33.64 -71.93
C ALA A 3 59.29 -34.64 -71.53
N ALA A 4 58.56 -34.41 -70.46
CA ALA A 4 57.28 -35.01 -70.18
C ALA A 4 56.30 -33.96 -69.69
N PRO A 5 54.98 -34.03 -70.04
CA PRO A 5 54.08 -32.90 -70.03
C PRO A 5 53.37 -32.70 -68.70
N LEU A 6 53.07 -31.45 -68.40
CA LEU A 6 52.21 -30.99 -67.27
C LEU A 6 50.74 -31.39 -67.49
N GLY A 7 50.17 -32.14 -66.57
CA GLY A 7 48.73 -32.41 -66.45
C GLY A 7 48.04 -31.34 -65.60
N PHE A 8 47.07 -30.62 -66.17
CA PHE A 8 46.20 -29.68 -65.52
C PHE A 8 45.11 -30.41 -64.70
N LEU A 9 45.16 -30.38 -63.38
CA LEU A 9 44.02 -30.75 -62.53
C LEU A 9 43.10 -29.56 -62.35
N ARG A 10 41.90 -29.67 -62.87
CA ARG A 10 40.78 -28.76 -62.61
C ARG A 10 40.22 -29.06 -61.22
N ALA A 11 40.43 -28.15 -60.25
CA ALA A 11 39.72 -28.19 -58.96
C ALA A 11 38.33 -27.56 -59.13
N SER A 12 37.25 -28.33 -58.99
CA SER A 12 35.87 -27.86 -58.92
C SER A 12 35.61 -27.39 -57.48
N ALA A 13 35.50 -26.06 -57.27
CA ALA A 13 35.05 -25.50 -56.01
C ALA A 13 33.53 -25.64 -55.89
N LEU A 14 33.06 -26.54 -55.01
CA LEU A 14 31.68 -26.58 -54.56
C LEU A 14 31.47 -25.50 -53.50
N SER A 15 30.81 -24.40 -53.86
CA SER A 15 30.36 -23.36 -52.89
C SER A 15 29.13 -23.86 -52.14
N PHE A 16 29.30 -24.26 -50.88
CA PHE A 16 28.19 -24.48 -49.94
C PHE A 16 27.63 -23.12 -49.50
N LEU A 17 26.47 -22.74 -50.05
CA LEU A 17 25.70 -21.60 -49.54
C LEU A 17 24.95 -22.05 -48.27
N CYS A 18 25.49 -21.75 -47.08
CA CYS A 18 24.73 -21.90 -45.85
C CYS A 18 23.65 -20.80 -45.79
N PHE A 19 22.41 -21.17 -46.05
CA PHE A 19 21.27 -20.34 -45.72
C PHE A 19 21.05 -20.33 -44.20
N PHE A 20 21.52 -19.29 -43.51
CA PHE A 20 21.07 -19.00 -42.16
C PHE A 20 19.62 -18.52 -42.21
N VAL A 21 18.68 -19.40 -41.92
CA VAL A 21 17.28 -19.01 -41.65
C VAL A 21 17.32 -18.32 -40.26
N LEU A 22 17.35 -17.00 -40.26
CA LEU A 22 17.04 -16.21 -39.06
C LEU A 22 15.56 -16.48 -38.72
N VAL A 23 15.31 -17.40 -37.80
CA VAL A 23 14.01 -17.51 -37.15
C VAL A 23 13.88 -16.28 -36.28
N ALA A 24 13.25 -15.24 -36.82
CA ALA A 24 12.78 -14.11 -36.00
C ALA A 24 11.73 -14.67 -35.04
N LEU A 25 12.12 -14.92 -33.77
CA LEU A 25 11.16 -15.14 -32.72
C LEU A 25 10.26 -13.90 -32.70
N PRO A 26 8.93 -14.06 -32.72
CA PRO A 26 8.05 -12.91 -32.56
C PRO A 26 8.39 -12.24 -31.23
N ALA A 27 8.88 -11.01 -31.28
CA ALA A 27 8.95 -10.16 -30.09
C ALA A 27 7.50 -10.08 -29.58
N SER A 28 7.23 -10.69 -28.45
CA SER A 28 5.93 -10.53 -27.79
C SER A 28 5.68 -9.05 -27.64
N ALA A 29 4.62 -8.54 -28.27
CA ALA A 29 4.20 -7.16 -28.08
C ALA A 29 4.06 -6.92 -26.58
N PRO A 30 4.56 -5.80 -26.04
CA PRO A 30 4.46 -5.52 -24.62
C PRO A 30 2.99 -5.62 -24.20
N ALA A 31 2.74 -6.28 -23.07
CA ALA A 31 1.39 -6.49 -22.56
C ALA A 31 0.71 -5.12 -22.35
N GLN A 32 -0.30 -4.86 -23.15
CA GLN A 32 -1.06 -3.62 -23.05
C GLN A 32 -2.20 -3.85 -22.06
N VAL A 33 -2.11 -3.25 -20.85
CA VAL A 33 -3.15 -3.35 -19.83
C VAL A 33 -4.23 -2.31 -20.11
N THR A 34 -5.44 -2.73 -20.44
CA THR A 34 -6.57 -1.82 -20.64
C THR A 34 -7.22 -1.42 -19.32
N TYR A 35 -7.93 -0.29 -19.31
CA TYR A 35 -8.72 0.10 -18.14
C TYR A 35 -9.79 -0.94 -17.79
N ASP A 36 -10.37 -1.58 -18.81
CA ASP A 36 -11.35 -2.66 -18.60
C ASP A 36 -10.75 -3.87 -17.88
N GLN A 37 -9.52 -4.26 -18.20
CA GLN A 37 -8.81 -5.32 -17.46
C GLN A 37 -8.54 -4.93 -15.98
N ILE A 38 -8.23 -3.67 -15.72
CA ILE A 38 -8.06 -3.18 -14.35
C ILE A 38 -9.41 -3.19 -13.61
N LEU A 39 -10.48 -2.75 -14.27
CA LEU A 39 -11.83 -2.71 -13.72
C LEU A 39 -12.34 -4.10 -13.35
N HIS A 40 -12.01 -5.11 -14.17
CA HIS A 40 -12.41 -6.50 -14.01
C HIS A 40 -11.23 -7.39 -13.58
N SER A 41 -10.28 -6.84 -12.81
CA SER A 41 -9.07 -7.59 -12.40
C SER A 41 -9.38 -8.85 -11.59
N ALA A 42 -10.50 -8.91 -10.89
CA ALA A 42 -10.98 -10.11 -10.18
C ALA A 42 -11.26 -11.29 -11.12
N ASP A 43 -11.62 -11.04 -12.40
CA ASP A 43 -11.92 -12.05 -13.40
C ASP A 43 -10.65 -12.64 -14.05
N SER A 44 -9.48 -12.04 -13.77
CA SER A 44 -8.19 -12.46 -14.31
C SER A 44 -7.18 -12.73 -13.17
N PRO A 45 -7.41 -13.72 -12.31
CA PRO A 45 -6.61 -13.97 -11.11
C PRO A 45 -5.18 -14.44 -11.41
N SER A 46 -4.86 -14.75 -12.67
CA SER A 46 -3.49 -15.00 -13.13
C SER A 46 -2.58 -13.79 -13.07
N ASN A 47 -3.15 -12.57 -13.03
CA ASN A 47 -2.44 -11.31 -12.92
C ASN A 47 -2.65 -10.67 -11.54
N TRP A 48 -1.80 -9.66 -11.21
CA TRP A 48 -2.00 -8.76 -10.06
C TRP A 48 -1.80 -7.33 -10.54
N LEU A 49 -2.90 -6.65 -10.92
CA LEU A 49 -2.85 -5.42 -11.72
C LEU A 49 -2.86 -4.12 -10.91
N GLN A 50 -3.14 -4.19 -9.60
CA GLN A 50 -3.30 -3.02 -8.73
C GLN A 50 -2.68 -3.27 -7.35
N TYR A 51 -2.42 -2.21 -6.60
CA TYR A 51 -1.88 -2.28 -5.23
C TYR A 51 -2.66 -3.25 -4.33
N ALA A 52 -3.98 -3.15 -4.30
CA ALA A 52 -4.84 -4.03 -3.50
C ALA A 52 -5.43 -5.23 -4.29
N GLY A 53 -4.94 -5.50 -5.50
CA GLY A 53 -5.45 -6.53 -6.40
C GLY A 53 -6.68 -6.08 -7.18
N THR A 54 -7.65 -5.47 -6.51
CA THR A 54 -8.91 -4.97 -7.05
C THR A 54 -9.21 -3.56 -6.53
N TYR A 55 -10.14 -2.84 -7.16
CA TYR A 55 -10.52 -1.48 -6.75
C TYR A 55 -11.23 -1.42 -5.39
N ASP A 56 -11.84 -2.50 -4.94
CA ASP A 56 -12.55 -2.59 -3.66
C ASP A 56 -11.65 -2.82 -2.44
N GLY A 57 -10.34 -3.01 -2.68
CA GLY A 57 -9.38 -3.16 -1.59
C GLY A 57 -9.36 -4.54 -0.92
N HIS A 58 -9.98 -5.56 -1.53
CA HIS A 58 -10.14 -6.87 -0.89
C HIS A 58 -8.83 -7.65 -0.70
N ARG A 59 -7.81 -7.44 -1.52
CA ARG A 59 -6.59 -8.27 -1.52
C ARG A 59 -6.89 -9.76 -1.44
N TYR A 60 -7.90 -10.17 -2.18
CA TYR A 60 -8.38 -11.54 -2.32
C TYR A 60 -8.10 -12.06 -3.72
N SER A 61 -7.74 -13.33 -3.83
CA SER A 61 -7.60 -14.02 -5.12
C SER A 61 -8.50 -15.25 -5.19
N SER A 62 -9.16 -15.44 -6.33
CA SER A 62 -9.96 -16.63 -6.61
C SER A 62 -9.12 -17.87 -6.95
N LEU A 63 -7.79 -17.77 -6.97
CA LEU A 63 -6.89 -18.92 -7.12
C LEU A 63 -6.99 -19.85 -5.90
N SER A 64 -7.08 -21.17 -6.15
CA SER A 64 -7.30 -22.20 -5.13
C SER A 64 -6.40 -23.43 -5.27
N GLN A 65 -5.46 -23.43 -6.23
CA GLN A 65 -4.52 -24.55 -6.39
C GLN A 65 -3.68 -24.75 -5.13
N ILE A 66 -3.22 -23.66 -4.52
CA ILE A 66 -2.61 -23.66 -3.19
C ILE A 66 -3.74 -23.51 -2.18
N ASN A 67 -3.93 -24.53 -1.33
CA ASN A 67 -5.05 -24.58 -0.38
C ASN A 67 -4.63 -25.20 0.95
N ARG A 68 -5.56 -25.29 1.90
CA ARG A 68 -5.30 -25.80 3.25
C ARG A 68 -4.72 -27.21 3.32
N ASP A 69 -5.01 -28.06 2.32
CA ASP A 69 -4.57 -29.46 2.33
C ASP A 69 -3.15 -29.65 1.81
N ASN A 70 -2.64 -28.73 0.99
CA ASN A 70 -1.36 -28.85 0.32
C ASN A 70 -0.37 -27.71 0.60
N VAL A 71 -0.78 -26.66 1.31
CA VAL A 71 0.09 -25.48 1.58
C VAL A 71 1.37 -25.87 2.33
N SER A 72 1.36 -26.95 3.10
CA SER A 72 2.57 -27.51 3.76
C SER A 72 3.68 -27.93 2.81
N GLN A 73 3.37 -28.09 1.52
CA GLN A 73 4.31 -28.47 0.47
C GLN A 73 4.89 -27.26 -0.29
N LEU A 74 4.52 -26.02 0.07
CA LEU A 74 5.06 -24.83 -0.59
C LEU A 74 6.58 -24.80 -0.49
N ALA A 75 7.21 -24.53 -1.63
CA ALA A 75 8.67 -24.42 -1.74
C ALA A 75 9.07 -23.18 -2.55
N ALA A 76 10.18 -22.58 -2.15
CA ALA A 76 10.75 -21.44 -2.90
C ALA A 76 11.11 -21.88 -4.33
N GLN A 77 10.69 -21.10 -5.32
CA GLN A 77 10.99 -21.33 -6.72
C GLN A 77 12.16 -20.47 -7.18
N TRP A 78 12.15 -19.22 -6.75
CA TRP A 78 13.25 -18.28 -7.01
C TRP A 78 13.28 -17.18 -5.95
N ILE A 79 14.45 -16.57 -5.81
CA ILE A 79 14.72 -15.45 -4.92
C ILE A 79 15.44 -14.37 -5.73
N PHE A 80 14.91 -13.16 -5.74
CA PHE A 80 15.55 -11.99 -6.32
C PHE A 80 16.07 -11.10 -5.19
N GLN A 81 17.36 -10.75 -5.23
CA GLN A 81 17.98 -9.82 -4.29
C GLN A 81 18.13 -8.45 -4.92
N THR A 82 17.62 -7.41 -4.23
CA THR A 82 17.87 -6.02 -4.61
C THR A 82 19.22 -5.55 -4.09
N PRO A 83 19.86 -4.58 -4.76
CA PRO A 83 21.14 -4.05 -4.30
C PRO A 83 21.02 -3.15 -3.07
N GLN A 84 19.80 -2.74 -2.70
CA GLN A 84 19.54 -1.76 -1.65
C GLN A 84 18.84 -2.42 -0.46
N PRO A 85 19.45 -2.42 0.74
CA PRO A 85 18.76 -2.82 1.96
C PRO A 85 17.75 -1.74 2.39
N GLY A 86 16.71 -2.16 3.11
CA GLY A 86 15.71 -1.25 3.66
C GLY A 86 14.38 -1.94 3.92
N SER A 87 13.39 -1.18 4.40
CA SER A 87 12.03 -1.67 4.58
C SER A 87 11.37 -1.83 3.21
N PHE A 88 11.12 -3.07 2.83
CA PHE A 88 10.46 -3.41 1.58
C PHE A 88 8.95 -3.47 1.83
N GLU A 89 8.25 -2.39 1.53
CA GLU A 89 6.80 -2.24 1.78
C GLU A 89 5.97 -2.37 0.50
N ASN A 90 6.58 -2.85 -0.57
CA ASN A 90 6.01 -2.86 -1.89
C ASN A 90 4.94 -3.93 -2.09
N THR A 91 4.01 -3.65 -3.00
CA THR A 91 3.17 -4.64 -3.67
C THR A 91 3.64 -4.74 -5.12
N PRO A 92 4.22 -5.87 -5.56
CA PRO A 92 4.54 -6.09 -6.96
C PRO A 92 3.27 -6.12 -7.83
N LEU A 93 3.37 -5.66 -9.09
CA LEU A 93 2.36 -5.97 -10.11
C LEU A 93 2.83 -7.17 -10.93
N VAL A 94 1.89 -8.02 -11.33
CA VAL A 94 2.17 -9.13 -12.26
C VAL A 94 1.26 -9.00 -13.47
N VAL A 95 1.86 -8.95 -14.65
CA VAL A 95 1.17 -8.77 -15.93
C VAL A 95 1.75 -9.72 -16.95
N ASN A 96 0.97 -10.72 -17.37
CA ASN A 96 1.34 -11.66 -18.44
C ASN A 96 2.78 -12.21 -18.30
N GLY A 97 3.14 -12.68 -17.11
CA GLY A 97 4.44 -13.27 -16.83
C GLY A 97 5.59 -12.29 -16.55
N ILE A 98 5.31 -10.99 -16.51
CA ILE A 98 6.28 -9.97 -16.09
C ILE A 98 5.87 -9.43 -14.71
N MET A 99 6.82 -9.41 -13.77
CA MET A 99 6.62 -8.84 -12.45
C MET A 99 7.33 -7.48 -12.33
N TYR A 100 6.58 -6.44 -11.98
CA TYR A 100 7.09 -5.08 -11.77
C TYR A 100 7.21 -4.81 -10.28
N VAL A 101 8.39 -4.42 -9.83
CA VAL A 101 8.74 -4.32 -8.41
C VAL A 101 9.37 -2.97 -8.15
N THR A 102 8.91 -2.28 -7.11
CA THR A 102 9.61 -1.13 -6.54
C THR A 102 10.41 -1.55 -5.31
N ALA A 103 11.47 -0.82 -5.00
CA ALA A 103 12.32 -1.04 -3.85
C ALA A 103 12.64 0.29 -3.17
N PRO A 104 13.25 0.29 -1.96
CA PRO A 104 13.71 1.50 -1.31
C PRO A 104 14.58 2.36 -2.23
N GLU A 105 14.63 3.67 -1.99
CA GLU A 105 15.36 4.67 -2.78
C GLU A 105 14.83 4.80 -4.23
N ASP A 106 13.54 4.56 -4.44
CA ASP A 106 12.88 4.60 -5.75
C ASP A 106 13.60 3.79 -6.83
N LEU A 107 14.20 2.66 -6.41
CA LEU A 107 14.63 1.63 -7.34
C LEU A 107 13.42 0.89 -7.88
N ALA A 108 13.49 0.48 -9.14
CA ALA A 108 12.44 -0.31 -9.75
C ALA A 108 12.99 -1.34 -10.73
N PHE A 109 12.26 -2.45 -10.88
CA PHE A 109 12.68 -3.59 -11.69
C PHE A 109 11.50 -4.18 -12.45
N ALA A 110 11.76 -4.69 -13.66
CA ALA A 110 10.94 -5.73 -14.24
C ALA A 110 11.68 -7.05 -14.16
N LEU A 111 10.96 -8.08 -13.74
CA LEU A 111 11.46 -9.43 -13.61
C LEU A 111 10.62 -10.38 -14.46
N ASP A 112 11.23 -11.38 -15.02
CA ASP A 112 10.54 -12.57 -15.51
C ASP A 112 9.91 -13.28 -14.31
N ALA A 113 8.60 -13.37 -14.26
CA ALA A 113 7.87 -13.88 -13.10
C ALA A 113 8.02 -15.42 -12.91
N HIS A 114 8.45 -16.16 -13.95
CA HIS A 114 8.74 -17.59 -13.84
C HIS A 114 10.06 -17.86 -13.13
N THR A 115 11.07 -16.99 -13.36
CA THR A 115 12.47 -17.28 -12.99
C THR A 115 13.07 -16.28 -12.02
N GLY A 116 12.43 -15.13 -11.79
CA GLY A 116 13.01 -14.02 -11.03
C GLY A 116 14.15 -13.29 -11.76
N ARG A 117 14.42 -13.63 -13.05
CA ARG A 117 15.48 -12.97 -13.83
C ARG A 117 15.11 -11.53 -14.13
N LYS A 118 16.04 -10.61 -13.83
CA LYS A 118 15.88 -9.20 -14.12
C LYS A 118 15.86 -8.94 -15.63
N LEU A 119 14.83 -8.25 -16.11
CA LEU A 119 14.67 -7.81 -17.51
C LEU A 119 15.22 -6.40 -17.69
N TRP A 120 14.83 -5.47 -16.81
CA TRP A 120 15.37 -4.11 -16.75
C TRP A 120 15.38 -3.58 -15.32
N ALA A 121 16.06 -2.47 -15.10
CA ALA A 121 16.07 -1.73 -13.84
C ALA A 121 16.00 -0.23 -14.12
N TYR A 122 15.29 0.49 -13.24
CA TYR A 122 15.25 1.94 -13.16
C TYR A 122 15.78 2.39 -11.81
N LYS A 123 16.53 3.49 -11.79
CA LYS A 123 17.00 4.14 -10.56
C LYS A 123 16.75 5.63 -10.64
N ARG A 124 15.98 6.17 -9.71
CA ARG A 124 15.81 7.61 -9.54
C ARG A 124 17.12 8.23 -9.03
N ALA A 125 17.52 9.35 -9.62
CA ALA A 125 18.60 10.17 -9.06
C ALA A 125 18.01 11.05 -7.95
N LEU A 126 18.03 10.57 -6.72
CA LEU A 126 17.50 11.30 -5.57
C LEU A 126 18.47 12.37 -5.09
N PRO A 127 17.97 13.51 -4.55
CA PRO A 127 18.80 14.54 -3.94
C PRO A 127 19.57 14.03 -2.71
N GLU A 128 20.81 14.47 -2.49
CA GLU A 128 21.60 14.08 -1.31
C GLU A 128 20.95 14.44 0.03
N LYS A 129 20.18 15.53 0.07
CA LYS A 129 19.48 16.02 1.28
C LYS A 129 17.98 15.77 1.17
N LEU A 130 17.63 14.57 0.80
CA LEU A 130 16.24 14.17 0.76
C LEU A 130 15.59 14.27 2.16
N ARG A 131 14.37 14.78 2.20
CA ARG A 131 13.58 14.95 3.43
C ARG A 131 12.34 14.09 3.32
N ALA A 132 12.46 12.85 3.74
CA ALA A 132 11.33 11.93 3.83
C ALA A 132 11.27 11.38 5.25
N CYS A 133 10.10 11.42 5.87
CA CYS A 133 9.86 10.74 7.13
C CYS A 133 9.84 9.22 6.92
N CYS A 134 10.21 8.52 7.98
CA CYS A 134 9.78 7.14 8.21
C CYS A 134 10.40 6.12 7.24
N GLY A 135 11.51 6.48 6.60
CA GLY A 135 12.26 5.64 5.69
C GLY A 135 12.01 5.96 4.21
N HIS A 136 12.94 5.53 3.38
CA HIS A 136 12.89 5.76 1.93
C HIS A 136 12.14 4.63 1.22
N THR A 137 10.87 4.45 1.58
CA THR A 137 10.02 3.37 1.07
C THR A 137 9.28 3.77 -0.19
N ASN A 138 8.96 2.78 -1.04
CA ASN A 138 8.08 2.94 -2.19
C ASN A 138 7.12 1.73 -2.24
N ARG A 139 5.80 1.98 -2.26
CA ARG A 139 4.78 0.92 -2.11
C ARG A 139 4.34 0.26 -3.40
N GLY A 140 4.81 0.71 -4.57
CA GLY A 140 4.52 0.01 -5.82
C GLY A 140 4.20 0.91 -6.99
N PHE A 141 3.86 0.26 -8.09
CA PHE A 141 3.43 0.87 -9.33
C PHE A 141 1.91 0.88 -9.50
N ALA A 142 1.43 1.75 -10.40
CA ALA A 142 0.21 1.52 -11.16
C ALA A 142 0.55 1.29 -12.63
N ILE A 143 -0.36 0.69 -13.41
CA ILE A 143 -0.15 0.39 -14.83
C ILE A 143 -1.39 0.73 -15.65
N LEU A 144 -1.19 1.29 -16.85
CA LEU A 144 -2.21 1.43 -17.88
C LEU A 144 -1.56 1.48 -19.26
N GLY A 145 -2.08 0.72 -20.22
CA GLY A 145 -1.46 0.56 -21.53
C GLY A 145 -0.09 -0.10 -21.39
N THR A 146 0.93 0.55 -21.92
CA THR A 146 2.34 0.19 -21.79
C THR A 146 3.09 1.10 -20.80
N ARG A 147 2.39 1.78 -19.90
CA ARG A 147 2.96 2.73 -18.95
C ARG A 147 2.85 2.24 -17.54
N LEU A 148 3.97 2.26 -16.82
CA LEU A 148 4.05 2.13 -15.38
C LEU A 148 4.13 3.52 -14.75
N PHE A 149 3.38 3.76 -13.70
CA PHE A 149 3.40 5.03 -12.98
C PHE A 149 4.04 4.82 -11.61
N LEU A 150 5.01 5.66 -11.30
CA LEU A 150 5.78 5.67 -10.06
C LEU A 150 5.66 7.05 -9.41
N ALA A 151 5.38 7.10 -8.12
CA ALA A 151 5.44 8.30 -7.31
C ALA A 151 6.72 8.26 -6.46
N THR A 152 7.53 9.32 -6.47
CA THR A 152 8.92 9.28 -5.99
C THR A 152 9.16 10.11 -4.74
N LEU A 153 10.20 9.76 -3.99
CA LEU A 153 10.57 10.38 -2.72
C LEU A 153 10.95 11.87 -2.85
N ASP A 154 11.35 12.33 -4.03
CA ASP A 154 11.61 13.73 -4.34
C ASP A 154 10.37 14.48 -4.85
N ALA A 155 9.17 13.96 -4.54
CA ALA A 155 7.86 14.54 -4.86
C ALA A 155 7.58 14.69 -6.37
N HIS A 156 7.99 13.72 -7.18
CA HIS A 156 7.66 13.62 -8.60
C HIS A 156 6.68 12.47 -8.89
N VAL A 157 5.96 12.58 -10.00
CA VAL A 157 5.22 11.48 -10.62
C VAL A 157 5.86 11.17 -11.95
N VAL A 158 6.21 9.91 -12.16
CA VAL A 158 6.99 9.45 -13.32
C VAL A 158 6.23 8.37 -14.05
N ALA A 159 6.17 8.43 -15.38
CA ALA A 159 5.73 7.32 -16.20
C ALA A 159 6.94 6.66 -16.85
N LEU A 160 6.99 5.33 -16.74
CA LEU A 160 7.99 4.50 -17.39
C LEU A 160 7.34 3.65 -18.49
N ASP A 161 8.07 3.38 -19.55
CA ASP A 161 7.71 2.35 -20.50
C ASP A 161 7.85 0.97 -19.86
N SER A 162 6.81 0.17 -19.86
CA SER A 162 6.76 -1.12 -19.15
C SER A 162 7.72 -2.17 -19.75
N ALA A 163 8.06 -2.07 -21.03
CA ALA A 163 8.96 -3.01 -21.68
C ALA A 163 10.43 -2.70 -21.43
N THR A 164 10.79 -1.42 -21.27
CA THR A 164 12.19 -0.96 -21.23
C THR A 164 12.61 -0.29 -19.94
N GLY A 165 11.66 0.20 -19.11
CA GLY A 165 11.95 1.02 -17.95
C GLY A 165 12.36 2.46 -18.27
N ASN A 166 12.30 2.90 -19.54
CA ASN A 166 12.64 4.25 -19.92
C ASN A 166 11.57 5.25 -19.48
N VAL A 167 12.00 6.44 -19.08
CA VAL A 167 11.10 7.53 -18.69
C VAL A 167 10.36 8.05 -19.92
N LEU A 168 9.04 8.08 -19.84
CA LEU A 168 8.15 8.65 -20.86
C LEU A 168 7.79 10.10 -20.52
N TRP A 169 7.52 10.38 -19.26
CA TRP A 169 7.34 11.72 -18.71
C TRP A 169 7.67 11.72 -17.20
N ASP A 170 8.05 12.90 -16.69
CA ASP A 170 8.46 13.13 -15.32
C ASP A 170 7.95 14.52 -14.89
N VAL A 171 7.13 14.59 -13.84
CA VAL A 171 6.46 15.81 -13.41
C VAL A 171 6.68 16.04 -11.93
N GLN A 172 7.27 17.18 -11.58
CA GLN A 172 7.38 17.62 -10.20
C GLN A 172 6.00 18.05 -9.67
N ALA A 173 5.55 17.41 -8.60
CA ALA A 173 4.28 17.72 -7.94
C ALA A 173 4.43 18.81 -6.87
N ALA A 174 5.54 18.76 -6.12
CA ALA A 174 5.84 19.68 -5.03
C ALA A 174 7.36 19.80 -4.81
N ASP A 175 7.76 20.71 -3.93
CA ASP A 175 9.19 20.89 -3.59
C ASP A 175 9.55 19.98 -2.40
N TYR A 176 10.39 18.97 -2.65
CA TYR A 176 10.89 18.06 -1.63
C TYR A 176 11.66 18.78 -0.50
N ALA A 177 12.27 19.92 -0.78
CA ALA A 177 13.02 20.68 0.21
C ALA A 177 12.15 21.22 1.35
N GLN A 178 10.83 21.34 1.09
CA GLN A 178 9.82 21.70 2.09
C GLN A 178 9.33 20.49 2.91
N GLY A 179 9.75 19.26 2.55
CA GLY A 179 9.34 18.03 3.22
C GLY A 179 8.25 17.24 2.48
N TYR A 180 7.86 17.65 1.27
CA TYR A 180 6.96 16.87 0.42
C TYR A 180 7.69 15.64 -0.15
N ALA A 181 7.02 14.50 -0.13
CA ALA A 181 7.51 13.26 -0.71
C ALA A 181 6.34 12.39 -1.18
N PHE A 182 6.60 11.34 -1.96
CA PHE A 182 5.64 10.28 -2.20
C PHE A 182 6.20 8.94 -1.75
N THR A 183 5.39 8.19 -1.01
CA THR A 183 5.64 6.79 -0.64
C THR A 183 4.50 5.86 -1.10
N VAL A 184 3.46 6.45 -1.69
CA VAL A 184 2.23 5.80 -2.14
C VAL A 184 2.47 4.96 -3.40
N ALA A 185 1.77 3.82 -3.53
CA ALA A 185 1.55 3.23 -4.84
C ALA A 185 0.45 4.04 -5.56
N PRO A 186 0.69 4.55 -6.77
CA PRO A 186 -0.34 5.28 -7.50
C PRO A 186 -1.57 4.42 -7.78
N LEU A 187 -2.74 5.05 -8.00
CA LEU A 187 -3.97 4.39 -8.42
C LEU A 187 -4.40 4.91 -9.78
N VAL A 188 -4.54 4.05 -10.77
CA VAL A 188 -5.14 4.43 -12.06
C VAL A 188 -6.66 4.36 -11.95
N VAL A 189 -7.36 5.42 -12.34
CA VAL A 189 -8.82 5.45 -12.51
C VAL A 189 -9.13 6.08 -13.85
N LYS A 190 -9.72 5.30 -14.77
CA LYS A 190 -9.98 5.71 -16.16
C LYS A 190 -8.67 6.14 -16.86
N ASP A 191 -8.58 7.40 -17.26
CA ASP A 191 -7.46 8.04 -17.96
C ASP A 191 -6.54 8.85 -17.02
N LYS A 192 -6.65 8.63 -15.70
CA LYS A 192 -5.92 9.38 -14.68
C LYS A 192 -5.09 8.47 -13.78
N VAL A 193 -3.90 8.92 -13.43
CA VAL A 193 -3.11 8.38 -12.33
C VAL A 193 -3.25 9.29 -11.12
N ILE A 194 -3.64 8.73 -9.99
CA ILE A 194 -3.97 9.46 -8.75
C ILE A 194 -2.93 9.11 -7.70
N VAL A 195 -2.43 10.13 -7.00
CA VAL A 195 -1.42 10.03 -5.95
C VAL A 195 -1.77 10.94 -4.78
N GLY A 196 -1.46 10.51 -3.58
CA GLY A 196 -1.55 11.33 -2.37
C GLY A 196 -0.16 11.57 -1.77
N VAL A 197 0.07 12.78 -1.26
CA VAL A 197 1.38 13.21 -0.80
C VAL A 197 1.70 12.77 0.62
N SER A 198 2.98 12.50 0.91
CA SER A 198 3.56 12.28 2.25
C SER A 198 4.20 13.57 2.76
N GLY A 199 4.58 13.61 4.06
CA GLY A 199 5.37 14.68 4.65
C GLY A 199 4.62 15.49 5.71
N GLY A 200 3.54 14.95 6.30
CA GLY A 200 2.79 15.61 7.38
C GLY A 200 3.68 16.09 8.51
N GLU A 201 4.72 15.35 8.82
CA GLU A 201 5.71 15.62 9.88
C GLU A 201 6.57 16.86 9.64
N TYR A 202 6.51 17.44 8.44
CA TYR A 202 7.25 18.66 8.07
C TYR A 202 6.37 19.91 8.04
N GLY A 203 5.09 19.80 8.47
CA GLY A 203 4.16 20.93 8.43
C GLY A 203 3.84 21.36 7.00
N ILE A 204 3.67 20.40 6.10
CA ILE A 204 3.21 20.63 4.73
C ILE A 204 1.70 20.86 4.69
N ARG A 205 1.17 21.34 3.58
CA ARG A 205 -0.26 21.29 3.29
C ARG A 205 -0.54 20.08 2.39
N GLY A 206 -1.12 19.02 2.97
CA GLY A 206 -1.39 17.78 2.27
C GLY A 206 -2.29 17.96 1.04
N PHE A 207 -2.14 17.06 0.06
CA PHE A 207 -2.97 17.06 -1.14
C PHE A 207 -3.07 15.67 -1.79
N ILE A 208 -4.10 15.53 -2.64
CA ILE A 208 -4.29 14.42 -3.56
C ILE A 208 -4.32 15.02 -4.96
N ASP A 209 -3.54 14.46 -5.88
CA ASP A 209 -3.43 14.89 -7.27
C ASP A 209 -3.91 13.81 -8.24
N ALA A 210 -4.47 14.24 -9.36
CA ALA A 210 -4.67 13.40 -10.53
C ALA A 210 -3.92 13.96 -11.73
N TYR A 211 -3.25 13.07 -12.46
CA TYR A 211 -2.51 13.38 -13.68
C TYR A 211 -3.06 12.60 -14.86
N ASP A 212 -3.09 13.23 -16.02
CA ASP A 212 -3.41 12.58 -17.28
C ASP A 212 -2.35 11.51 -17.60
N VAL A 213 -2.75 10.28 -17.83
CA VAL A 213 -1.84 9.12 -18.01
C VAL A 213 -0.96 9.22 -19.25
N ALA A 214 -1.39 9.96 -20.28
CA ALA A 214 -0.64 10.08 -21.54
C ALA A 214 0.44 11.15 -21.47
N THR A 215 0.13 12.27 -20.80
CA THR A 215 0.93 13.50 -20.86
C THR A 215 1.62 13.88 -19.55
N GLY A 216 1.18 13.31 -18.41
CA GLY A 216 1.62 13.73 -17.07
C GLY A 216 1.07 15.10 -16.64
N LYS A 217 0.19 15.73 -17.43
CA LYS A 217 -0.41 17.00 -17.04
C LYS A 217 -1.33 16.80 -15.85
N ARG A 218 -1.14 17.61 -14.77
CA ARG A 218 -2.06 17.58 -13.64
C ARG A 218 -3.46 18.04 -14.07
N VAL A 219 -4.47 17.18 -13.81
CA VAL A 219 -5.88 17.42 -14.15
C VAL A 219 -6.57 18.18 -13.02
N TRP A 220 -6.36 17.73 -11.78
CA TRP A 220 -6.87 18.39 -10.58
C TRP A 220 -5.95 18.15 -9.38
N ARG A 221 -6.07 19.04 -8.38
CA ARG A 221 -5.52 18.89 -7.02
C ARG A 221 -6.62 19.14 -6.01
N PHE A 222 -6.77 18.27 -5.05
CA PHE A 222 -7.55 18.47 -3.84
C PHE A 222 -6.60 18.63 -2.65
N TYR A 223 -6.66 19.79 -2.00
CA TYR A 223 -5.92 20.00 -0.76
C TYR A 223 -6.66 19.38 0.42
N THR A 224 -6.00 18.55 1.20
CA THR A 224 -6.57 17.89 2.39
C THR A 224 -6.76 18.84 3.57
N ILE A 225 -6.15 20.02 3.51
CA ILE A 225 -6.40 21.13 4.43
C ILE A 225 -7.09 22.26 3.65
N PRO A 226 -8.30 22.70 4.06
CA PRO A 226 -9.03 23.75 3.36
C PRO A 226 -8.32 25.10 3.43
N ALA A 227 -8.47 25.91 2.37
CA ALA A 227 -8.07 27.31 2.39
C ALA A 227 -9.07 28.16 3.19
N PRO A 228 -8.67 29.35 3.65
CA PRO A 228 -9.59 30.26 4.32
C PRO A 228 -10.86 30.51 3.51
N GLY A 229 -12.02 30.31 4.13
CA GLY A 229 -13.34 30.44 3.51
C GLY A 229 -13.85 29.19 2.79
N GLU A 230 -13.05 28.15 2.62
CA GLU A 230 -13.51 26.84 2.14
C GLU A 230 -14.20 26.07 3.28
N PRO A 231 -15.13 25.14 2.97
CA PRO A 231 -15.76 24.27 3.97
C PRO A 231 -14.73 23.56 4.84
N GLY A 232 -14.87 23.64 6.17
CA GLY A 232 -13.96 23.05 7.16
C GLY A 232 -12.79 23.95 7.58
N SER A 233 -12.59 25.12 6.96
CA SER A 233 -11.53 26.05 7.37
C SER A 233 -11.75 26.65 8.77
N ASP A 234 -12.99 26.72 9.23
CA ASP A 234 -13.41 27.14 10.56
C ASP A 234 -13.04 26.16 11.69
N THR A 235 -12.59 24.96 11.33
CA THR A 235 -12.08 23.96 12.29
C THR A 235 -10.59 24.12 12.62
N TRP A 236 -9.95 25.15 12.06
CA TRP A 236 -8.55 25.52 12.33
C TRP A 236 -8.48 26.83 13.10
N SER A 237 -7.57 26.93 14.05
CA SER A 237 -7.43 28.11 14.91
C SER A 237 -7.01 29.38 14.17
N SER A 238 -6.29 29.22 13.06
CA SER A 238 -5.86 30.34 12.20
C SER A 238 -5.51 29.88 10.78
N PRO A 239 -5.47 30.80 9.80
CA PRO A 239 -4.96 30.48 8.45
C PRO A 239 -3.51 29.95 8.43
N GLU A 240 -2.67 30.44 9.35
CA GLU A 240 -1.26 30.02 9.47
C GLU A 240 -1.18 28.58 9.97
N ALA A 241 -2.00 28.18 10.94
CA ALA A 241 -2.11 26.80 11.41
C ALA A 241 -2.58 25.88 10.28
N ALA A 242 -3.61 26.27 9.54
CA ALA A 242 -4.11 25.54 8.39
C ALA A 242 -3.06 25.40 7.26
N ALA A 243 -2.29 26.46 6.97
CA ALA A 243 -1.26 26.42 5.93
C ALA A 243 -0.16 25.38 6.17
N ARG A 244 0.01 24.93 7.43
CA ARG A 244 1.00 23.96 7.90
C ARG A 244 0.34 22.72 8.49
N GLY A 245 -0.94 22.50 8.18
CA GLY A 245 -1.82 21.59 8.89
C GLY A 245 -1.55 20.09 8.67
N GLY A 246 -0.60 19.69 7.85
CA GLY A 246 -0.29 18.28 7.61
C GLY A 246 -1.34 17.59 6.75
N ALA A 247 -2.07 16.64 7.33
CA ALA A 247 -3.05 15.76 6.68
C ALA A 247 -2.52 15.10 5.40
N PRO A 248 -1.38 14.40 5.46
CA PRO A 248 -0.82 13.70 4.30
C PRO A 248 -1.78 12.59 3.85
N ALA A 249 -1.64 12.12 2.60
CA ALA A 249 -2.53 11.14 1.99
C ALA A 249 -1.73 9.98 1.36
N TRP A 250 -0.76 9.46 2.09
CA TRP A 250 0.37 8.66 1.66
C TRP A 250 0.10 7.16 1.48
N VAL A 251 -1.13 6.69 1.69
CA VAL A 251 -1.57 5.31 1.38
C VAL A 251 -2.58 5.34 0.24
N THR A 252 -2.53 4.31 -0.60
CA THR A 252 -3.40 4.17 -1.77
C THR A 252 -4.87 4.01 -1.36
N GLY A 253 -5.74 4.80 -1.96
CA GLY A 253 -7.18 4.71 -1.78
C GLY A 253 -7.84 3.57 -2.57
N THR A 254 -9.17 3.52 -2.52
CA THR A 254 -10.00 2.56 -3.25
C THR A 254 -11.03 3.29 -4.11
N TYR A 255 -11.62 2.59 -5.10
CA TYR A 255 -12.55 3.20 -6.04
C TYR A 255 -13.79 2.35 -6.24
N ASP A 256 -14.97 2.98 -6.16
CA ASP A 256 -16.25 2.35 -6.53
C ASP A 256 -16.66 2.84 -7.94
N PRO A 257 -16.52 2.01 -8.97
CA PRO A 257 -16.90 2.40 -10.34
C PRO A 257 -18.41 2.60 -10.50
N GLY A 258 -19.24 1.91 -9.72
CA GLY A 258 -20.69 2.03 -9.78
C GLY A 258 -21.22 3.35 -9.23
N LEU A 259 -20.54 3.91 -8.21
CA LEU A 259 -20.82 5.23 -7.64
C LEU A 259 -19.96 6.34 -8.25
N ASN A 260 -18.92 5.98 -8.99
CA ASN A 260 -17.87 6.89 -9.46
C ASN A 260 -17.27 7.72 -8.31
N LEU A 261 -16.95 7.04 -7.19
CA LEU A 261 -16.36 7.63 -6.00
C LEU A 261 -15.00 7.01 -5.69
N LEU A 262 -14.03 7.89 -5.47
CA LEU A 262 -12.70 7.57 -4.98
C LEU A 262 -12.67 7.79 -3.47
N TYR A 263 -12.32 6.77 -2.69
CA TYR A 263 -12.17 6.87 -1.24
C TYR A 263 -10.69 6.94 -0.90
N TRP A 264 -10.28 8.08 -0.33
CA TRP A 264 -8.87 8.31 -0.04
C TRP A 264 -8.67 8.70 1.42
N PRO A 265 -7.79 8.00 2.16
CA PRO A 265 -7.53 8.26 3.56
C PRO A 265 -6.54 9.41 3.74
N THR A 266 -6.66 10.14 4.85
CA THR A 266 -5.74 11.22 5.23
C THR A 266 -5.12 10.97 6.60
N GLY A 267 -3.90 11.46 6.77
CA GLY A 267 -3.12 11.32 7.99
C GLY A 267 -3.31 12.46 8.99
N ASN A 268 -2.40 12.47 9.94
CA ASN A 268 -2.37 13.34 11.11
C ASN A 268 -2.37 14.84 10.79
N PRO A 269 -2.92 15.68 11.69
CA PRO A 269 -2.67 17.11 11.63
C PRO A 269 -1.22 17.43 12.06
N SER A 270 -0.70 18.59 11.68
CA SER A 270 0.66 19.01 12.06
C SER A 270 0.63 20.32 12.90
N PRO A 271 1.46 20.40 13.95
CA PRO A 271 2.32 19.36 14.52
C PRO A 271 1.49 18.20 15.08
N SER A 272 2.00 16.94 14.99
CA SER A 272 1.20 15.74 15.28
C SER A 272 0.70 15.68 16.73
N ASP A 273 1.57 16.05 17.69
CA ASP A 273 1.33 15.80 19.12
C ASP A 273 1.23 17.09 19.97
N ASP A 274 1.31 18.26 19.34
CA ASP A 274 1.04 19.56 19.98
C ASP A 274 -0.16 20.26 19.33
N GLY A 275 -1.30 20.22 20.01
CA GLY A 275 -2.53 20.89 19.57
C GLY A 275 -2.65 22.35 19.97
N SER A 276 -1.70 22.92 20.73
CA SER A 276 -1.81 24.27 21.33
C SER A 276 -2.01 25.36 20.26
N GLY A 277 -1.34 25.23 19.11
CA GLY A 277 -1.41 26.16 17.98
C GLY A 277 -2.51 25.86 16.95
N ARG A 278 -3.19 24.70 17.03
CA ARG A 278 -4.16 24.23 16.02
C ARG A 278 -5.50 23.78 16.61
N LYS A 279 -6.03 24.53 17.58
CA LYS A 279 -7.32 24.21 18.22
C LYS A 279 -8.44 24.04 17.20
N GLY A 280 -9.36 23.11 17.46
CA GLY A 280 -10.49 22.73 16.62
C GLY A 280 -10.32 21.31 16.05
N ASP A 281 -11.30 20.82 15.30
CA ASP A 281 -11.31 19.43 14.78
C ASP A 281 -10.24 19.16 13.71
N ASN A 282 -9.65 20.19 13.10
CA ASN A 282 -8.58 20.14 12.09
C ASN A 282 -8.97 19.36 10.81
N LEU A 283 -10.10 19.70 10.20
CA LEU A 283 -10.53 19.08 8.94
C LEU A 283 -9.55 19.38 7.79
N TYR A 284 -9.22 18.40 6.93
CA TYR A 284 -9.71 17.01 6.88
C TYR A 284 -8.59 16.03 7.28
N SER A 285 -7.87 16.28 8.40
CA SER A 285 -6.93 15.30 8.95
C SER A 285 -7.68 14.07 9.48
N ASN A 286 -6.99 12.93 9.56
CA ASN A 286 -7.48 11.67 10.14
C ASN A 286 -8.87 11.28 9.63
N SER A 287 -9.07 11.39 8.32
CA SER A 287 -10.37 11.24 7.68
C SER A 287 -10.32 10.26 6.51
N ILE A 288 -11.49 9.77 6.12
CA ILE A 288 -11.71 9.22 4.80
C ILE A 288 -12.46 10.26 3.96
N LEU A 289 -11.96 10.50 2.76
CA LEU A 289 -12.52 11.45 1.80
C LEU A 289 -13.14 10.68 0.64
N ALA A 290 -14.39 11.00 0.28
CA ALA A 290 -14.99 10.53 -0.97
C ALA A 290 -14.92 11.63 -2.01
N LEU A 291 -14.10 11.42 -3.03
CA LEU A 291 -13.87 12.38 -4.11
C LEU A 291 -14.48 11.87 -5.42
N ASN A 292 -14.97 12.79 -6.24
CA ASN A 292 -15.26 12.49 -7.63
C ASN A 292 -13.92 12.39 -8.40
N PRO A 293 -13.56 11.22 -8.99
CA PRO A 293 -12.24 11.03 -9.60
C PRO A 293 -12.02 11.85 -10.88
N ASP A 294 -13.11 12.32 -11.52
CA ASP A 294 -13.02 13.10 -12.75
C ASP A 294 -12.66 14.57 -12.46
N THR A 295 -13.09 15.11 -11.30
CA THR A 295 -12.99 16.53 -10.96
C THR A 295 -12.20 16.84 -9.69
N GLY A 296 -11.91 15.85 -8.86
CA GLY A 296 -11.30 16.04 -7.54
C GLY A 296 -12.22 16.66 -6.50
N LYS A 297 -13.53 16.84 -6.79
CA LYS A 297 -14.47 17.45 -5.86
C LYS A 297 -14.86 16.51 -4.75
N LEU A 298 -14.78 16.99 -3.49
CA LEU A 298 -15.25 16.29 -2.31
C LEU A 298 -16.78 16.12 -2.37
N GLN A 299 -17.24 14.89 -2.15
CA GLN A 299 -18.66 14.54 -2.07
C GLN A 299 -19.11 14.39 -0.62
N TRP A 300 -18.30 13.70 0.18
CA TRP A 300 -18.47 13.56 1.62
C TRP A 300 -17.13 13.19 2.28
N TYR A 301 -17.07 13.35 3.60
CA TYR A 301 -15.95 12.89 4.43
C TYR A 301 -16.46 12.28 5.74
N PHE A 302 -15.60 11.52 6.39
CA PHE A 302 -15.77 11.08 7.78
C PHE A 302 -14.44 11.19 8.50
N GLN A 303 -14.43 11.90 9.65
CA GLN A 303 -13.23 12.09 10.46
C GLN A 303 -13.24 11.10 11.63
N PHE A 304 -12.19 10.28 11.76
CA PHE A 304 -12.09 9.23 12.77
C PHE A 304 -11.56 9.75 14.11
N THR A 305 -10.59 10.66 14.09
CA THR A 305 -9.93 11.21 15.27
C THR A 305 -9.85 12.74 15.15
N PRO A 306 -10.91 13.48 15.54
CA PRO A 306 -10.85 14.94 15.64
C PRO A 306 -9.77 15.39 16.62
N PHE A 307 -9.04 16.46 16.30
CA PHE A 307 -8.01 17.05 17.16
C PHE A 307 -6.98 16.01 17.68
N ASP A 308 -6.50 15.16 16.79
CA ASP A 308 -5.54 14.11 17.14
C ASP A 308 -4.24 14.68 17.74
N LEU A 309 -3.75 14.04 18.80
CA LEU A 309 -2.52 14.36 19.53
C LEU A 309 -1.58 13.15 19.65
N HIS A 310 -1.74 12.13 18.80
CA HIS A 310 -1.06 10.85 18.95
C HIS A 310 -0.48 10.29 17.64
N ASP A 311 -0.49 11.09 16.56
CA ASP A 311 -0.05 10.63 15.24
C ASP A 311 -0.88 9.44 14.70
N TRP A 312 -2.19 9.43 14.98
CA TRP A 312 -3.06 8.33 14.54
C TRP A 312 -3.67 8.61 13.17
N ASP A 313 -2.81 8.65 12.18
CA ASP A 313 -3.23 8.69 10.78
C ASP A 313 -4.41 7.75 10.51
N ALA A 314 -5.35 8.17 9.67
CA ALA A 314 -6.37 7.27 9.14
C ALA A 314 -5.94 6.65 7.79
N THR A 315 -4.65 6.51 7.57
CA THR A 315 -4.05 6.08 6.30
C THR A 315 -3.95 4.56 6.18
N GLU A 316 -5.03 3.85 6.47
CA GLU A 316 -5.21 2.44 6.16
C GLU A 316 -6.04 2.30 4.88
N VAL A 317 -5.77 1.22 4.11
CA VAL A 317 -6.51 0.95 2.87
C VAL A 317 -7.99 0.70 3.18
N PRO A 318 -8.93 1.52 2.67
CA PRO A 318 -10.35 1.29 2.86
C PRO A 318 -10.78 0.02 2.11
N VAL A 319 -11.66 -0.79 2.69
CA VAL A 319 -12.23 -1.98 2.05
C VAL A 319 -13.70 -1.75 1.75
N LEU A 320 -14.10 -1.93 0.49
CA LEU A 320 -15.47 -1.72 0.04
C LEU A 320 -16.21 -3.06 -0.02
N LEU A 321 -17.38 -3.12 0.59
CA LEU A 321 -18.16 -4.36 0.66
C LEU A 321 -19.64 -4.09 0.34
N ASP A 322 -20.18 -4.82 -0.64
CA ASP A 322 -21.61 -4.91 -0.89
C ASP A 322 -22.16 -6.14 -0.16
N THR A 323 -23.05 -5.91 0.81
CA THR A 323 -23.60 -6.98 1.63
C THR A 323 -24.97 -6.60 2.20
N GLU A 324 -25.65 -7.56 2.79
CA GLU A 324 -26.82 -7.31 3.61
C GLU A 324 -26.40 -7.03 5.06
N LEU A 325 -26.88 -5.91 5.61
CA LEU A 325 -26.73 -5.53 7.02
C LEU A 325 -28.11 -5.12 7.56
N ASP A 326 -28.50 -5.72 8.69
CA ASP A 326 -29.82 -5.52 9.33
C ASP A 326 -30.99 -5.75 8.35
N GLY A 327 -30.92 -6.81 7.53
CA GLY A 327 -31.94 -7.18 6.55
C GLY A 327 -32.06 -6.23 5.35
N LYS A 328 -31.06 -5.36 5.11
CA LYS A 328 -31.07 -4.39 4.01
C LYS A 328 -29.77 -4.45 3.20
N PRO A 329 -29.84 -4.40 1.86
CA PRO A 329 -28.66 -4.23 1.03
C PRO A 329 -27.92 -2.94 1.40
N ARG A 330 -26.61 -3.03 1.60
CA ARG A 330 -25.74 -1.93 1.98
C ARG A 330 -24.46 -1.92 1.16
N LYS A 331 -23.99 -0.72 0.89
CA LYS A 331 -22.67 -0.45 0.33
C LYS A 331 -21.78 0.04 1.47
N LEU A 332 -20.96 -0.85 2.02
CA LEU A 332 -20.15 -0.56 3.19
C LEU A 332 -18.73 -0.09 2.80
N LEU A 333 -18.18 0.77 3.64
CA LEU A 333 -16.74 1.05 3.73
C LEU A 333 -16.28 0.56 5.09
N LEU A 334 -15.32 -0.36 5.09
CA LEU A 334 -14.71 -0.96 6.27
C LEU A 334 -13.35 -0.29 6.51
N HIS A 335 -13.08 0.10 7.75
CA HIS A 335 -11.83 0.77 8.10
C HIS A 335 -11.37 0.39 9.52
N ALA A 336 -10.30 -0.41 9.60
CA ALA A 336 -9.59 -0.63 10.86
C ALA A 336 -8.61 0.51 11.04
N ASN A 337 -8.76 1.32 12.10
CA ASN A 337 -8.04 2.58 12.24
C ASN A 337 -6.92 2.51 13.28
N ARG A 338 -5.84 3.30 13.11
CA ARG A 338 -4.73 3.41 14.07
C ARG A 338 -5.22 3.67 15.49
N ASN A 339 -6.33 4.38 15.68
CA ASN A 339 -6.90 4.73 16.97
C ASN A 339 -7.49 3.53 17.76
N GLY A 340 -7.47 2.32 17.20
CA GLY A 340 -7.87 1.08 17.86
C GLY A 340 -9.31 0.65 17.61
N PHE A 341 -10.08 1.39 16.83
CA PHE A 341 -11.45 1.05 16.47
C PHE A 341 -11.56 0.59 15.01
N PHE A 342 -12.38 -0.42 14.80
CA PHE A 342 -12.87 -0.83 13.48
C PHE A 342 -14.18 -0.10 13.21
N TYR A 343 -14.25 0.64 12.10
CA TYR A 343 -15.39 1.44 11.68
C TYR A 343 -16.08 0.84 10.47
N VAL A 344 -17.40 0.97 10.44
CA VAL A 344 -18.25 0.61 9.31
C VAL A 344 -19.09 1.82 8.93
N LEU A 345 -18.94 2.28 7.68
CA LEU A 345 -19.66 3.42 7.12
C LEU A 345 -20.52 2.98 5.94
N ASP A 346 -21.61 3.70 5.67
CA ASP A 346 -22.30 3.64 4.38
C ASP A 346 -21.49 4.46 3.37
N ARG A 347 -20.85 3.77 2.40
CA ARG A 347 -19.93 4.44 1.46
C ARG A 347 -20.62 5.34 0.44
N THR A 348 -21.97 5.30 0.33
CA THR A 348 -22.70 6.16 -0.57
C THR A 348 -22.76 7.62 -0.10
N ASN A 349 -22.63 7.84 1.22
CA ASN A 349 -22.85 9.16 1.83
C ASN A 349 -22.01 9.44 3.08
N GLY A 350 -21.12 8.51 3.48
CA GLY A 350 -20.25 8.64 4.65
C GLY A 350 -20.94 8.46 6.01
N LYS A 351 -22.21 8.00 6.01
CA LYS A 351 -22.94 7.81 7.27
C LYS A 351 -22.27 6.74 8.12
N PHE A 352 -21.97 7.09 9.36
CA PHE A 352 -21.51 6.15 10.39
C PHE A 352 -22.62 5.12 10.68
N LEU A 353 -22.25 3.84 10.71
CA LEU A 353 -23.15 2.74 11.06
C LEU A 353 -22.83 2.20 12.44
N PHE A 354 -21.59 1.80 12.67
CA PHE A 354 -21.09 1.41 13.98
C PHE A 354 -19.55 1.40 14.00
N ALA A 355 -18.96 1.33 15.21
CA ALA A 355 -17.56 1.00 15.43
C ALA A 355 -17.41 0.10 16.64
N LYS A 356 -16.35 -0.75 16.62
CA LYS A 356 -15.95 -1.57 17.78
C LYS A 356 -14.44 -1.51 17.97
N PRO A 357 -13.94 -1.55 19.21
CA PRO A 357 -12.52 -1.70 19.45
C PRO A 357 -12.06 -3.06 18.92
N PHE A 358 -11.00 -3.06 18.11
CA PHE A 358 -10.37 -4.29 17.64
C PHE A 358 -8.97 -4.50 18.25
N ALA A 359 -8.46 -3.50 18.97
CA ALA A 359 -7.22 -3.54 19.74
C ALA A 359 -7.39 -2.82 21.08
N LYS A 360 -6.42 -2.96 21.97
CA LYS A 360 -6.42 -2.25 23.24
C LYS A 360 -6.36 -0.74 22.99
N GLN A 361 -7.30 -0.03 23.60
CA GLN A 361 -7.32 1.43 23.58
C GLN A 361 -7.62 1.98 24.99
N THR A 362 -7.04 3.12 25.34
CA THR A 362 -7.16 3.75 26.67
C THR A 362 -7.48 5.24 26.58
N TRP A 363 -7.96 5.72 25.44
CA TRP A 363 -8.19 7.15 25.18
C TRP A 363 -9.68 7.51 25.06
N ALA A 364 -10.53 6.54 24.74
CA ALA A 364 -11.96 6.75 24.55
C ALA A 364 -12.80 5.70 25.28
N LYS A 365 -14.01 6.08 25.74
CA LYS A 365 -15.01 5.15 26.28
C LYS A 365 -15.68 4.34 25.17
N GLY A 366 -15.66 4.86 23.95
CA GLY A 366 -16.28 4.30 22.75
C GLY A 366 -16.50 5.39 21.71
N ILE A 367 -17.28 5.02 20.68
CA ILE A 367 -17.70 5.93 19.61
C ILE A 367 -19.21 6.16 19.78
N ASP A 368 -19.66 7.42 19.71
CA ASP A 368 -21.07 7.76 19.87
C ASP A 368 -21.89 7.46 18.58
N VAL A 369 -23.19 7.67 18.64
CA VAL A 369 -24.11 7.41 17.53
C VAL A 369 -23.87 8.29 16.29
N SER A 370 -23.12 9.39 16.44
CA SER A 370 -22.70 10.25 15.32
C SER A 370 -21.38 9.83 14.71
N GLY A 371 -20.66 8.90 15.33
CA GLY A 371 -19.34 8.44 14.94
C GLY A 371 -18.19 9.20 15.60
N LYS A 372 -18.46 10.07 16.57
CA LYS A 372 -17.43 10.81 17.31
C LYS A 372 -16.92 10.03 18.52
N PRO A 373 -15.61 10.10 18.84
CA PRO A 373 -15.08 9.48 20.04
C PRO A 373 -15.62 10.14 21.31
N ILE A 374 -16.00 9.30 22.27
CA ILE A 374 -16.33 9.73 23.64
C ILE A 374 -15.04 9.62 24.45
N LEU A 375 -14.32 10.73 24.58
CA LEU A 375 -13.00 10.76 25.23
C LEU A 375 -13.07 10.34 26.70
N LEU A 376 -12.00 9.70 27.17
CA LEU A 376 -11.75 9.53 28.59
C LEU A 376 -11.22 10.85 29.17
N ASP A 377 -11.52 11.09 30.46
CA ASP A 377 -10.95 12.20 31.21
C ASP A 377 -9.52 11.83 31.63
N THR A 378 -8.59 11.93 30.69
CA THR A 378 -7.16 11.67 30.90
C THR A 378 -6.40 13.00 30.91
N PRO A 379 -5.31 13.12 31.70
CA PRO A 379 -4.43 14.28 31.62
C PRO A 379 -3.93 14.51 30.19
N GLN A 380 -3.70 15.76 29.82
CA GLN A 380 -2.98 16.07 28.57
C GLN A 380 -1.47 15.84 28.80
N PRO A 381 -0.74 15.34 27.80
CA PRO A 381 0.71 15.23 27.88
C PRO A 381 1.37 16.59 28.15
N GLY A 382 2.36 16.61 29.06
CA GLY A 382 3.20 17.77 29.34
C GLY A 382 4.64 17.53 28.91
N GLU A 383 5.50 18.54 29.11
CA GLU A 383 6.93 18.43 28.74
C GLU A 383 7.69 17.43 29.64
N THR A 384 7.30 17.31 30.92
CA THR A 384 7.96 16.44 31.89
C THR A 384 7.09 15.31 32.40
N GLU A 385 5.78 15.45 32.27
CA GLU A 385 4.80 14.46 32.71
C GLU A 385 4.18 13.80 31.48
N GLY A 386 4.67 12.60 31.16
CA GLY A 386 4.16 11.81 30.02
C GLY A 386 2.87 11.09 30.37
N VAL A 387 2.00 10.91 29.38
CA VAL A 387 0.73 10.20 29.50
C VAL A 387 0.81 8.85 28.79
N PRO A 388 0.71 7.73 29.53
CA PRO A 388 0.64 6.39 28.92
C PRO A 388 -0.66 6.23 28.14
N THR A 389 -0.54 5.96 26.84
CA THR A 389 -1.70 5.80 25.95
C THR A 389 -1.55 4.55 25.09
N CYS A 390 -2.65 3.82 24.91
CA CYS A 390 -2.81 2.74 23.96
C CYS A 390 -3.93 3.10 22.98
N PRO A 391 -3.76 2.85 21.67
CA PRO A 391 -2.51 2.44 21.02
C PRO A 391 -1.38 3.46 21.17
N GLY A 392 -0.13 3.03 20.92
CA GLY A 392 1.01 3.95 20.78
C GLY A 392 0.97 4.74 19.46
N ALA A 393 1.99 5.53 19.18
CA ALA A 393 2.08 6.38 17.98
C ALA A 393 2.01 5.57 16.67
N ALA A 394 2.59 4.37 16.64
CA ALA A 394 2.49 3.48 15.49
C ALA A 394 1.08 2.91 15.23
N GLY A 395 0.13 3.14 16.16
CA GLY A 395 -1.27 2.73 16.05
C GLY A 395 -1.55 1.26 16.33
N ALA A 396 -2.84 0.94 16.41
CA ALA A 396 -3.35 -0.43 16.55
C ALA A 396 -3.25 -1.25 15.25
N THR A 397 -3.14 -0.61 14.15
CA THR A 397 -2.75 -1.03 12.80
C THR A 397 -2.09 0.15 12.12
N ASN A 398 -1.66 0.02 10.86
CA ASN A 398 -1.05 1.11 10.12
C ASN A 398 -1.28 0.87 8.61
N TRP A 399 -0.38 1.30 7.75
CA TRP A 399 -0.45 1.15 6.29
C TRP A 399 -0.59 -0.29 5.77
N MET A 400 -0.37 -1.29 6.61
CA MET A 400 -0.44 -2.70 6.22
C MET A 400 -1.83 -3.03 5.69
N PRO A 401 -1.97 -3.37 4.37
CA PRO A 401 -3.28 -3.57 3.81
C PRO A 401 -3.98 -4.79 4.42
N PRO A 402 -5.25 -4.65 4.83
CA PRO A 402 -6.07 -5.78 5.24
C PRO A 402 -6.45 -6.65 4.03
N SER A 403 -7.09 -7.80 4.28
CA SER A 403 -7.68 -8.62 3.23
C SER A 403 -9.09 -9.05 3.63
N TYR A 404 -10.04 -9.04 2.69
CA TYR A 404 -11.40 -9.54 2.89
C TYR A 404 -11.63 -10.77 2.02
N SER A 405 -12.11 -11.87 2.61
CA SER A 405 -12.49 -13.07 1.87
C SER A 405 -14.01 -13.17 1.72
N PRO A 406 -14.53 -13.18 0.49
CA PRO A 406 -15.97 -13.40 0.26
C PRO A 406 -16.43 -14.81 0.64
N GLN A 407 -15.52 -15.80 0.72
CA GLN A 407 -15.86 -17.16 1.10
C GLN A 407 -16.11 -17.30 2.60
N THR A 408 -15.29 -16.66 3.44
CA THR A 408 -15.46 -16.69 4.90
C THR A 408 -16.33 -15.55 5.41
N GLY A 409 -16.50 -14.48 4.61
CA GLY A 409 -17.15 -13.24 5.03
C GLY A 409 -16.36 -12.45 6.07
N LEU A 410 -15.05 -12.70 6.23
CA LEU A 410 -14.20 -12.11 7.26
C LEU A 410 -13.19 -11.13 6.67
N LEU A 411 -12.91 -10.06 7.43
CA LEU A 411 -11.84 -9.11 7.19
C LEU A 411 -10.64 -9.48 8.07
N TYR A 412 -9.48 -9.68 7.46
CA TYR A 412 -8.23 -10.02 8.14
C TYR A 412 -7.37 -8.77 8.28
N VAL A 413 -7.09 -8.39 9.53
CA VAL A 413 -6.38 -7.15 9.88
C VAL A 413 -5.12 -7.49 10.67
N THR A 414 -4.01 -6.90 10.30
CA THR A 414 -2.81 -6.89 11.13
C THR A 414 -3.02 -5.93 12.29
N ALA A 415 -3.05 -6.47 13.51
CA ALA A 415 -3.26 -5.72 14.73
C ALA A 415 -1.95 -5.60 15.53
N ARG A 416 -1.76 -4.44 16.15
CA ARG A 416 -0.58 -4.09 16.97
C ARG A 416 -1.05 -3.75 18.38
N GLU A 417 -0.54 -4.47 19.35
CA GLU A 417 -0.79 -4.21 20.79
C GLU A 417 0.44 -3.55 21.38
N GLN A 418 0.58 -2.27 21.11
CA GLN A 418 1.68 -1.42 21.56
C GLN A 418 1.12 -0.17 22.25
N CYS A 419 1.77 0.26 23.32
CA CYS A 419 1.41 1.47 24.06
C CYS A 419 2.64 2.34 24.22
N ASP A 420 2.47 3.66 24.12
CA ASP A 420 3.54 4.63 24.31
C ASP A 420 3.23 5.60 25.45
N VAL A 421 4.26 6.27 25.96
CA VAL A 421 4.14 7.41 26.85
C VAL A 421 4.40 8.66 26.02
N PHE A 422 3.38 9.48 25.86
CA PHE A 422 3.43 10.70 25.05
C PHE A 422 3.82 11.91 25.90
N TYR A 423 4.66 12.78 25.34
CA TYR A 423 5.08 14.06 25.90
C TYR A 423 4.83 15.16 24.86
N THR A 424 4.46 16.37 25.30
CA THR A 424 4.30 17.52 24.41
C THR A 424 5.51 18.44 24.53
N HIS A 425 6.16 18.76 23.40
CA HIS A 425 7.27 19.70 23.32
C HIS A 425 6.97 20.77 22.26
N PRO A 426 6.44 21.94 22.63
CA PRO A 426 6.16 22.99 21.68
C PRO A 426 7.36 23.33 20.79
N GLN A 427 7.16 23.38 19.50
CA GLN A 427 8.19 23.66 18.50
C GLN A 427 7.85 24.91 17.71
N HIS A 428 8.89 25.66 17.31
CA HIS A 428 8.75 26.66 16.26
C HIS A 428 8.92 26.02 14.90
N PHE A 429 7.99 26.32 13.99
CA PHE A 429 8.07 25.84 12.62
C PHE A 429 9.31 26.37 11.91
N VAL A 430 10.04 25.47 11.27
CA VAL A 430 11.14 25.77 10.34
C VAL A 430 10.93 24.93 9.08
N GLU A 431 10.78 25.60 7.94
CA GLU A 431 10.53 24.94 6.67
C GLU A 431 11.53 23.81 6.39
N GLY A 432 11.02 22.65 6.00
CA GLY A 432 11.79 21.45 5.72
C GLY A 432 12.51 20.85 6.94
N ARG A 433 12.05 21.13 8.16
CA ARG A 433 12.45 20.45 9.40
C ARG A 433 11.26 19.73 10.00
N LEU A 434 11.53 18.66 10.73
CA LEU A 434 10.48 17.94 11.46
C LEU A 434 9.77 18.90 12.42
N PHE A 435 8.43 18.86 12.37
CA PHE A 435 7.54 19.70 13.14
C PHE A 435 6.48 18.81 13.81
N LEU A 436 6.91 18.03 14.81
CA LEU A 436 6.07 17.04 15.50
C LEU A 436 5.41 17.62 16.75
N GLY A 437 6.11 18.46 17.48
CA GLY A 437 5.61 19.03 18.74
C GLY A 437 5.58 18.03 19.88
N SER A 438 6.32 16.92 19.78
CA SER A 438 6.30 15.85 20.78
C SER A 438 7.57 15.05 20.87
N MET A 439 7.54 14.19 21.87
CA MET A 439 8.33 12.99 21.98
C MET A 439 7.45 11.89 22.56
N TYR A 440 7.55 10.68 22.03
CA TYR A 440 6.95 9.50 22.65
C TYR A 440 8.02 8.44 22.89
N VAL A 441 7.82 7.63 23.92
CA VAL A 441 8.71 6.50 24.25
C VAL A 441 7.86 5.25 24.47
N PRO A 442 8.32 4.07 24.04
CA PRO A 442 7.62 2.82 24.29
C PRO A 442 7.32 2.61 25.78
N SER A 443 6.12 2.19 26.09
CA SER A 443 5.72 1.92 27.48
C SER A 443 6.39 0.63 27.95
N THR A 444 7.21 0.70 29.00
CA THR A 444 7.82 -0.48 29.63
C THR A 444 6.85 -1.30 30.50
N LYS A 445 5.64 -0.78 30.74
CA LYS A 445 4.61 -1.46 31.56
C LYS A 445 3.79 -2.49 30.80
N VAL A 446 3.81 -2.46 29.48
CA VAL A 446 3.05 -3.37 28.62
C VAL A 446 4.02 -3.98 27.62
N LYS A 447 4.02 -5.30 27.52
CA LYS A 447 4.82 -5.99 26.48
C LYS A 447 4.11 -5.81 25.13
N ASP A 448 4.85 -5.38 24.13
CA ASP A 448 4.35 -5.28 22.77
C ASP A 448 4.18 -6.67 22.15
N TRP A 449 3.14 -6.84 21.33
CA TRP A 449 2.88 -8.02 20.52
C TRP A 449 1.98 -7.68 19.34
N GLY A 450 1.89 -8.58 18.39
CA GLY A 450 1.05 -8.42 17.20
C GLY A 450 0.05 -9.55 17.05
N ALA A 451 -0.88 -9.37 16.12
CA ALA A 451 -1.78 -10.43 15.73
C ALA A 451 -2.34 -10.22 14.31
N VAL A 452 -2.73 -11.31 13.67
CA VAL A 452 -3.74 -11.28 12.61
C VAL A 452 -5.08 -11.53 13.27
N ARG A 453 -6.03 -10.58 13.10
CA ARG A 453 -7.40 -10.67 13.61
C ARG A 453 -8.38 -10.81 12.47
N ALA A 454 -9.24 -11.80 12.52
CA ALA A 454 -10.37 -11.94 11.61
C ALA A 454 -11.60 -11.28 12.22
N ILE A 455 -12.09 -10.23 11.58
CA ILE A 455 -13.19 -9.41 12.04
C ILE A 455 -14.41 -9.70 11.16
N ASP A 456 -15.56 -9.95 11.79
CA ASP A 456 -16.85 -10.00 11.10
C ASP A 456 -17.29 -8.57 10.73
N PRO A 457 -17.37 -8.19 9.46
CA PRO A 457 -17.68 -6.82 9.06
C PRO A 457 -19.12 -6.40 9.37
N LYS A 458 -20.00 -7.34 9.67
CA LYS A 458 -21.40 -7.05 10.01
C LYS A 458 -21.61 -6.74 11.48
N THR A 459 -20.73 -7.24 12.34
CA THR A 459 -20.87 -7.09 13.79
C THR A 459 -19.68 -6.39 14.44
N GLY A 460 -18.53 -6.37 13.77
CA GLY A 460 -17.25 -5.88 14.30
C GLY A 460 -16.62 -6.85 15.31
N ASP A 461 -17.16 -8.07 15.46
CA ASP A 461 -16.61 -9.05 16.39
C ASP A 461 -15.38 -9.75 15.83
N ILE A 462 -14.35 -9.94 16.68
CA ILE A 462 -13.20 -10.77 16.35
C ILE A 462 -13.62 -12.24 16.44
N ARG A 463 -13.58 -12.93 15.29
CA ARG A 463 -13.96 -14.35 15.17
C ARG A 463 -12.81 -15.26 15.58
N TRP A 464 -11.57 -14.88 15.25
CA TRP A 464 -10.36 -15.56 15.67
C TRP A 464 -9.16 -14.59 15.68
N GLU A 465 -8.11 -14.97 16.39
CA GLU A 465 -6.86 -14.23 16.51
C GLU A 465 -5.67 -15.21 16.40
N TYR A 466 -4.73 -14.89 15.53
CA TYR A 466 -3.40 -15.52 15.51
C TYR A 466 -2.38 -14.55 16.10
N LYS A 467 -1.80 -14.90 17.25
CA LYS A 467 -0.84 -14.04 17.95
C LYS A 467 0.55 -14.15 17.36
N GLU A 468 1.23 -13.01 17.24
CA GLU A 468 2.59 -12.86 16.81
C GLU A 468 3.45 -12.37 17.98
N PHE A 469 4.75 -12.67 17.93
CA PHE A 469 5.66 -12.33 19.03
C PHE A 469 5.88 -10.82 19.15
N SER A 470 6.05 -10.12 18.02
CA SER A 470 6.26 -8.68 17.93
C SER A 470 5.06 -7.98 17.28
N ALA A 471 4.92 -6.67 17.51
CA ALA A 471 3.94 -5.82 16.83
C ALA A 471 4.33 -5.65 15.35
N THR A 472 3.80 -6.51 14.49
CA THR A 472 4.22 -6.70 13.10
C THR A 472 3.81 -5.57 12.16
N TRP A 473 4.41 -5.55 10.94
CA TRP A 473 4.21 -4.56 9.89
C TRP A 473 3.82 -5.17 8.54
N ALA A 474 3.52 -6.46 8.48
CA ALA A 474 3.15 -7.11 7.23
C ALA A 474 1.64 -6.99 6.94
N GLY A 475 1.29 -6.89 5.65
CA GLY A 475 -0.11 -6.94 5.21
C GLY A 475 -0.61 -8.38 5.00
N ASN A 476 -1.90 -8.51 4.65
CA ASN A 476 -2.57 -9.78 4.48
C ASN A 476 -2.98 -10.02 3.02
N LEU A 477 -3.06 -11.28 2.64
CA LEU A 477 -3.62 -11.77 1.38
C LEU A 477 -4.51 -12.98 1.69
N SER A 478 -5.77 -12.98 1.26
CA SER A 478 -6.63 -14.16 1.32
C SER A 478 -6.84 -14.79 -0.06
N THR A 479 -7.07 -16.10 -0.10
CA THR A 479 -7.28 -16.82 -1.35
C THR A 479 -8.47 -17.78 -1.28
N ALA A 480 -8.99 -18.19 -2.46
CA ALA A 480 -10.02 -19.22 -2.56
C ALA A 480 -9.56 -20.61 -2.10
N GLY A 481 -8.28 -20.80 -1.82
CA GLY A 481 -7.74 -21.99 -1.14
C GLY A 481 -8.04 -22.01 0.38
N HIS A 482 -8.88 -21.11 0.90
CA HIS A 482 -9.16 -20.90 2.33
C HIS A 482 -7.90 -20.61 3.15
N LEU A 483 -7.00 -19.79 2.61
CA LEU A 483 -5.75 -19.39 3.25
C LEU A 483 -5.69 -17.88 3.44
N VAL A 484 -5.04 -17.47 4.53
CA VAL A 484 -4.53 -16.11 4.73
C VAL A 484 -3.02 -16.17 4.80
N PHE A 485 -2.35 -15.46 3.91
CA PHE A 485 -0.90 -15.29 3.92
C PHE A 485 -0.54 -13.97 4.58
N THR A 486 0.49 -13.99 5.43
CA THR A 486 1.04 -12.83 6.13
C THR A 486 2.52 -13.03 6.44
N GLY A 487 3.15 -12.05 7.06
CA GLY A 487 4.53 -12.16 7.57
C GLY A 487 4.66 -11.53 8.96
N ASP A 488 5.80 -11.76 9.62
CA ASP A 488 6.11 -11.17 10.91
C ASP A 488 7.49 -10.48 10.94
N LEU A 489 7.81 -9.82 12.05
CA LEU A 489 9.11 -9.17 12.25
C LEU A 489 10.22 -10.17 12.57
N GLU A 490 9.89 -11.38 12.97
CA GLU A 490 10.82 -12.48 13.18
C GLU A 490 11.26 -13.11 11.84
N GLY A 491 10.65 -12.66 10.72
CA GLY A 491 11.00 -13.10 9.37
C GLY A 491 10.27 -14.36 8.92
N ASN A 492 9.19 -14.75 9.57
CA ASN A 492 8.37 -15.86 9.13
C ASN A 492 7.38 -15.39 8.07
N PHE A 493 7.38 -16.02 6.91
CA PHE A 493 6.27 -15.97 5.97
C PHE A 493 5.30 -17.10 6.31
N ILE A 494 4.03 -16.79 6.53
CA ILE A 494 3.07 -17.64 7.23
C ILE A 494 1.83 -17.83 6.38
N ALA A 495 1.28 -19.06 6.38
CA ALA A 495 -0.06 -19.36 5.86
C ALA A 495 -0.96 -19.83 7.01
N LEU A 496 -2.07 -19.14 7.19
CA LEU A 496 -3.10 -19.46 8.18
C LEU A 496 -4.34 -20.04 7.49
N ASP A 497 -5.05 -20.92 8.20
CA ASP A 497 -6.41 -21.32 7.84
C ASP A 497 -7.34 -20.10 7.97
N ALA A 498 -8.03 -19.76 6.90
CA ALA A 498 -8.85 -18.54 6.84
C ALA A 498 -10.08 -18.56 7.75
N ASP A 499 -10.60 -19.75 8.06
CA ASP A 499 -11.78 -19.91 8.90
C ASP A 499 -11.46 -19.90 10.40
N THR A 500 -10.24 -20.32 10.79
CA THR A 500 -9.89 -20.60 12.20
C THR A 500 -8.66 -19.87 12.72
N GLY A 501 -7.83 -19.29 11.84
CA GLY A 501 -6.56 -18.68 12.21
C GLY A 501 -5.45 -19.66 12.58
N LYS A 502 -5.69 -21.00 12.40
CA LYS A 502 -4.67 -22.02 12.69
C LYS A 502 -3.49 -21.88 11.72
N PRO A 503 -2.21 -21.82 12.21
CA PRO A 503 -1.06 -21.83 11.31
C PRO A 503 -0.93 -23.20 10.65
N LEU A 504 -0.84 -23.21 9.31
CA LEU A 504 -0.74 -24.41 8.49
C LEU A 504 0.67 -24.60 7.92
N TRP A 505 1.37 -23.50 7.69
CA TRP A 505 2.73 -23.50 7.12
C TRP A 505 3.44 -22.18 7.44
N HIS A 506 4.75 -22.27 7.57
CA HIS A 506 5.63 -21.11 7.61
C HIS A 506 7.02 -21.44 7.09
N ILE A 507 7.74 -20.41 6.69
CA ILE A 507 9.15 -20.47 6.34
C ILE A 507 9.87 -19.23 6.88
N GLN A 508 11.08 -19.45 7.43
CA GLN A 508 11.96 -18.36 7.85
C GLN A 508 12.66 -17.77 6.62
N THR A 509 12.43 -16.48 6.35
CA THR A 509 12.99 -15.76 5.19
C THR A 509 14.34 -15.12 5.46
N GLY A 510 14.75 -15.06 6.74
CA GLY A 510 16.03 -14.49 7.18
C GLY A 510 16.01 -13.00 7.45
N SER A 511 14.88 -12.30 7.27
CA SER A 511 14.73 -10.88 7.58
C SER A 511 13.27 -10.54 7.92
N ALA A 512 13.05 -9.44 8.66
CA ALA A 512 11.73 -8.94 8.97
C ALA A 512 10.90 -8.67 7.70
N ILE A 513 9.61 -8.97 7.75
CA ILE A 513 8.67 -8.79 6.65
C ILE A 513 7.81 -7.53 6.90
N TYR A 514 7.88 -6.58 5.96
CA TYR A 514 7.08 -5.36 5.96
C TYR A 514 6.08 -5.31 4.79
N ALA A 515 6.27 -6.14 3.78
CA ALA A 515 5.44 -6.16 2.58
C ALA A 515 4.16 -7.01 2.76
N PRO A 516 3.09 -6.69 2.04
CA PRO A 516 1.98 -7.61 1.87
C PRO A 516 2.28 -8.66 0.78
N PRO A 517 1.82 -9.91 0.95
CA PRO A 517 1.95 -10.93 -0.09
C PRO A 517 1.04 -10.67 -1.29
N ILE A 518 1.40 -11.24 -2.46
CA ILE A 518 0.55 -11.33 -3.65
C ILE A 518 0.50 -12.78 -4.15
N THR A 519 -0.50 -13.10 -4.98
CA THR A 519 -0.57 -14.39 -5.68
C THR A 519 -0.96 -14.18 -7.14
N PHE A 520 -0.47 -15.05 -8.01
CA PHE A 520 -0.71 -15.03 -9.44
C PHE A 520 -0.57 -16.44 -10.02
N GLU A 521 -0.91 -16.61 -11.30
CA GLU A 521 -0.80 -17.89 -11.97
C GLU A 521 -0.01 -17.75 -13.27
N LEU A 522 0.87 -18.70 -13.56
CA LEU A 522 1.60 -18.81 -14.82
C LEU A 522 1.53 -20.25 -15.29
N ASP A 523 1.13 -20.45 -16.56
CA ASP A 523 1.02 -21.76 -17.19
C ASP A 523 0.22 -22.79 -16.36
N GLY A 524 -0.88 -22.33 -15.73
CA GLY A 524 -1.74 -23.16 -14.89
C GLY A 524 -1.15 -23.51 -13.52
N ARG A 525 -0.07 -22.86 -13.11
CA ARG A 525 0.57 -23.03 -11.80
C ARG A 525 0.44 -21.76 -10.96
N GLN A 526 -0.10 -21.90 -9.75
CA GLN A 526 -0.22 -20.80 -8.81
C GLN A 526 1.09 -20.53 -8.07
N TYR A 527 1.40 -19.25 -7.92
CA TYR A 527 2.55 -18.72 -7.17
C TYR A 527 2.08 -17.77 -6.08
N VAL A 528 2.85 -17.68 -5.00
CA VAL A 528 2.70 -16.67 -3.94
C VAL A 528 4.05 -15.99 -3.75
N SER A 529 4.07 -14.66 -3.71
CA SER A 529 5.29 -13.86 -3.55
C SER A 529 5.21 -12.93 -2.35
N ILE A 530 6.36 -12.72 -1.71
CA ILE A 530 6.54 -11.82 -0.56
C ILE A 530 7.91 -11.15 -0.61
N SER A 531 7.98 -9.89 -0.20
CA SER A 531 9.26 -9.20 0.00
C SER A 531 9.68 -9.28 1.47
N SER A 532 10.96 -9.53 1.73
CA SER A 532 11.54 -9.64 3.07
C SER A 532 12.96 -9.08 3.06
N GLY A 533 13.24 -8.09 3.91
CA GLY A 533 14.52 -7.40 3.91
C GLY A 533 14.85 -6.82 2.53
N ALA A 534 15.95 -7.28 1.91
CA ALA A 534 16.31 -6.89 0.53
C ALA A 534 15.90 -7.94 -0.52
N LEU A 535 15.07 -8.90 -0.16
CA LEU A 535 14.71 -10.05 -1.00
C LEU A 535 13.27 -9.97 -1.46
N LEU A 536 13.02 -10.47 -2.67
CA LEU A 536 11.69 -10.86 -3.14
C LEU A 536 11.72 -12.37 -3.37
N LEU A 537 10.86 -13.11 -2.66
CA LEU A 537 10.78 -14.55 -2.69
C LEU A 537 9.47 -14.99 -3.34
N THR A 538 9.53 -16.01 -4.17
CA THR A 538 8.35 -16.59 -4.82
C THR A 538 8.27 -18.09 -4.55
N PHE A 539 7.08 -18.53 -4.18
CA PHE A 539 6.79 -19.91 -3.77
C PHE A 539 5.71 -20.51 -4.66
N ALA A 540 5.77 -21.82 -4.83
CA ALA A 540 4.71 -22.63 -5.46
C ALA A 540 4.74 -24.06 -4.93
N LEU A 541 3.71 -24.83 -5.22
CA LEU A 541 3.72 -26.28 -4.99
C LEU A 541 4.80 -26.94 -5.88
N PRO A 542 5.39 -28.06 -5.44
CA PRO A 542 6.27 -28.84 -6.30
C PRO A 542 5.61 -29.18 -7.63
N ALA A 543 6.39 -29.18 -8.72
CA ALA A 543 5.87 -29.66 -9.99
C ALA A 543 5.46 -31.14 -9.83
N PRO A 544 4.37 -31.59 -10.49
CA PRO A 544 4.04 -33.01 -10.52
C PRO A 544 5.25 -33.82 -10.98
N ALA A 545 5.54 -34.93 -10.30
CA ALA A 545 6.57 -35.84 -10.76
C ALA A 545 6.23 -36.26 -12.20
N ARG A 546 7.19 -36.06 -13.12
CA ARG A 546 7.05 -36.47 -14.53
C ARG A 546 7.07 -37.96 -14.67
#